data_0fa073316d54fd6814f32e95bd42495c
#
_entry.id   0fa073316d54fd6814f32e95bd42495c
#
_cell.length_a   1.000
_cell.length_b   1.000
_cell.length_c   1.000
_cell.angle_alpha   90.00
_cell.angle_beta   90.00
_cell.angle_gamma   90.00
#
_symmetry.space_group_name_H-M   'P 1'
#
loop_
_entity.id
_entity.type
_entity.pdbx_description
1 polymer ?
#
loop_
_entity_poly.entity_id
_entity_poly.type
_entity_poly.pdbx_seq_one_letter_code
_entity_poly.pdbx_strand_id
1 'polypeptide(L)'
;MQLQQFVVAQWQLVLIFVLSGAMLLWPLVQRRIGGMTDIGTLQLTRLINDEKAVVLDVRETKEFDGGRLPGAVHIPMSQLKDRMGELDKYKERPVITYCARGLRSRSAGTMLGRAGFAKLFNLTGGLKAWKDAGLPLDKT
;
A
#
# COMPACT_ATOMS: atom_id res chain seq x y z
N MET A 1 19.80 -9.52 -41.57
CA MET A 1 20.94 -10.45 -41.52
C MET A 1 22.11 -9.91 -40.66
N GLN A 2 22.57 -8.70 -40.89
CA GLN A 2 23.65 -8.13 -40.07
C GLN A 2 23.34 -7.97 -38.58
N LEU A 3 22.12 -7.60 -38.26
CA LEU A 3 21.67 -7.44 -36.85
C LEU A 3 21.68 -8.77 -36.08
N GLN A 4 21.21 -9.84 -36.71
CA GLN A 4 21.22 -11.18 -36.11
C GLN A 4 22.64 -11.71 -35.88
N GLN A 5 23.52 -11.50 -36.83
CA GLN A 5 24.93 -11.88 -36.71
C GLN A 5 25.65 -11.08 -35.61
N PHE A 6 25.34 -9.80 -35.50
CA PHE A 6 25.87 -8.94 -34.45
C PHE A 6 25.42 -9.41 -33.05
N VAL A 7 24.12 -9.70 -32.89
CA VAL A 7 23.55 -10.17 -31.61
C VAL A 7 24.20 -11.50 -31.20
N VAL A 8 24.37 -12.42 -32.15
CA VAL A 8 25.00 -13.73 -31.86
C VAL A 8 26.49 -13.60 -31.57
N ALA A 9 27.19 -12.73 -32.28
CA ALA A 9 28.64 -12.54 -32.10
C ALA A 9 28.96 -11.78 -30.78
N GLN A 10 28.09 -10.91 -30.35
CA GLN A 10 28.32 -10.07 -29.17
C GLN A 10 27.23 -10.20 -28.13
N TRP A 11 26.70 -11.42 -27.94
CA TRP A 11 25.65 -11.72 -26.99
C TRP A 11 25.95 -11.24 -25.56
N GLN A 12 27.24 -11.21 -25.20
CA GLN A 12 27.71 -10.72 -23.91
C GLN A 12 27.37 -9.23 -23.69
N LEU A 13 27.60 -8.40 -24.72
CA LEU A 13 27.29 -6.98 -24.67
C LEU A 13 25.78 -6.73 -24.64
N VAL A 14 25.02 -7.53 -25.40
CA VAL A 14 23.56 -7.49 -25.37
C VAL A 14 23.03 -7.87 -23.97
N LEU A 15 23.61 -8.90 -23.38
CA LEU A 15 23.24 -9.34 -22.02
C LEU A 15 23.51 -8.23 -20.99
N ILE A 16 24.68 -7.62 -21.03
CA ILE A 16 25.07 -6.51 -20.15
C ILE A 16 24.08 -5.33 -20.32
N PHE A 17 23.73 -5.00 -21.54
CA PHE A 17 22.80 -3.91 -21.85
C PHE A 17 21.42 -4.20 -21.30
N VAL A 18 20.90 -5.41 -21.49
CA VAL A 18 19.58 -5.83 -20.98
C VAL A 18 19.56 -5.85 -19.45
N LEU A 19 20.60 -6.39 -18.81
CA LEU A 19 20.69 -6.43 -17.35
C LEU A 19 20.80 -5.02 -16.75
N SER A 20 21.58 -4.14 -17.37
CA SER A 20 21.72 -2.77 -16.90
C SER A 20 20.42 -1.99 -17.07
N GLY A 21 19.71 -2.16 -18.19
CA GLY A 21 18.39 -1.59 -18.42
C GLY A 21 17.35 -2.11 -17.43
N ALA A 22 17.34 -3.42 -17.16
CA ALA A 22 16.48 -4.03 -16.16
C ALA A 22 16.77 -3.47 -14.76
N MET A 23 18.03 -3.29 -14.40
CA MET A 23 18.44 -2.74 -13.12
C MET A 23 17.99 -1.28 -12.95
N LEU A 24 18.07 -0.46 -14.01
CA LEU A 24 17.59 0.92 -14.01
C LEU A 24 16.07 1.04 -13.91
N LEU A 25 15.35 0.13 -14.57
CA LEU A 25 13.89 0.13 -14.59
C LEU A 25 13.27 -0.59 -13.39
N TRP A 26 14.05 -1.40 -12.68
CA TRP A 26 13.58 -2.20 -11.54
C TRP A 26 12.87 -1.38 -10.46
N PRO A 27 13.38 -0.21 -10.03
CA PRO A 27 12.67 0.62 -9.04
C PRO A 27 11.31 1.12 -9.53
N LEU A 28 11.18 1.39 -10.84
CA LEU A 28 9.91 1.81 -11.42
C LEU A 28 8.88 0.66 -11.43
N VAL A 29 9.36 -0.54 -11.71
CA VAL A 29 8.55 -1.75 -11.68
C VAL A 29 8.14 -2.08 -10.24
N GLN A 30 9.06 -2.00 -9.29
CA GLN A 30 8.75 -2.24 -7.86
C GLN A 30 7.71 -1.26 -7.31
N ARG A 31 7.76 0.00 -7.71
CA ARG A 31 6.74 0.99 -7.33
C ARG A 31 5.35 0.61 -7.83
N ARG A 32 5.26 -0.11 -8.93
CA ARG A 32 3.98 -0.60 -9.49
C ARG A 32 3.55 -1.97 -8.92
N ILE A 33 4.50 -2.76 -8.42
CA ILE A 33 4.21 -4.09 -7.87
C ILE A 33 3.81 -4.02 -6.38
N GLY A 34 3.70 -2.82 -5.82
CA GLY A 34 3.06 -2.61 -4.54
C GLY A 34 3.94 -2.91 -3.33
N GLY A 35 5.01 -2.15 -3.18
CA GLY A 35 5.61 -2.02 -1.86
C GLY A 35 4.73 -1.15 -0.97
N MET A 36 4.35 -1.66 0.20
CA MET A 36 3.69 -0.86 1.21
C MET A 36 4.74 -0.17 2.09
N THR A 37 4.56 1.13 2.32
CA THR A 37 5.46 1.91 3.16
C THR A 37 4.87 2.05 4.56
N ASP A 38 5.67 1.75 5.58
CA ASP A 38 5.29 1.99 6.97
C ASP A 38 5.42 3.48 7.29
N ILE A 39 4.38 4.04 7.90
CA ILE A 39 4.34 5.45 8.29
C ILE A 39 3.88 5.61 9.73
N GLY A 40 4.25 6.74 10.35
CA GLY A 40 3.77 7.14 11.66
C GLY A 40 2.52 8.01 11.59
N THR A 41 2.00 8.39 12.75
CA THR A 41 0.77 9.18 12.88
C THR A 41 0.88 10.56 12.23
N LEU A 42 2.04 11.21 12.30
CA LEU A 42 2.27 12.51 11.71
C LEU A 42 2.21 12.45 10.17
N GLN A 43 2.86 11.46 9.57
CA GLN A 43 2.82 11.27 8.12
C GLN A 43 1.42 10.91 7.64
N LEU A 44 0.70 10.08 8.40
CA LEU A 44 -0.70 9.75 8.12
C LEU A 44 -1.55 11.02 8.04
N THR A 45 -1.44 11.90 9.03
CA THR A 45 -2.19 13.15 9.06
C THR A 45 -1.86 14.04 7.87
N ARG A 46 -0.58 14.11 7.50
CA ARG A 46 -0.14 14.87 6.31
C ARG A 46 -0.74 14.31 5.02
N LEU A 47 -0.70 13.00 4.86
CA LEU A 47 -1.27 12.35 3.67
C LEU A 47 -2.77 12.60 3.53
N ILE A 48 -3.51 12.58 4.64
CA ILE A 48 -4.94 12.91 4.63
C ILE A 48 -5.16 14.35 4.20
N ASN A 49 -4.41 15.29 4.77
CA ASN A 49 -4.62 16.71 4.52
C ASN A 49 -4.12 17.15 3.13
N ASP A 50 -2.97 16.67 2.69
CA ASP A 50 -2.30 17.15 1.48
C ASP A 50 -2.68 16.33 0.23
N GLU A 51 -2.90 15.03 0.38
CA GLU A 51 -3.12 14.11 -0.74
C GLU A 51 -4.48 13.42 -0.72
N LYS A 52 -5.36 13.79 0.18
CA LYS A 52 -6.69 13.19 0.36
C LYS A 52 -6.62 11.67 0.54
N ALA A 53 -5.67 11.20 1.33
CA ALA A 53 -5.50 9.78 1.59
C ALA A 53 -6.75 9.16 2.21
N VAL A 54 -7.01 7.91 1.85
CA VAL A 54 -8.10 7.11 2.41
C VAL A 54 -7.52 6.23 3.51
N VAL A 55 -8.15 6.26 4.67
CA VAL A 55 -7.79 5.39 5.80
C VAL A 55 -8.69 4.17 5.79
N LEU A 56 -8.09 2.99 5.69
CA LEU A 56 -8.80 1.72 5.66
C LEU A 56 -8.57 0.95 6.97
N ASP A 57 -9.64 0.74 7.70
CA ASP A 57 -9.66 -0.10 8.90
C ASP A 57 -10.00 -1.54 8.53
N VAL A 58 -9.07 -2.46 8.78
CA VAL A 58 -9.24 -3.89 8.47
C VAL A 58 -9.51 -4.74 9.72
N ARG A 59 -9.83 -4.11 10.84
CA ARG A 59 -10.20 -4.80 12.07
C ARG A 59 -11.59 -5.40 11.99
N GLU A 60 -11.91 -6.26 12.92
CA GLU A 60 -13.27 -6.81 13.04
C GLU A 60 -14.28 -5.72 13.43
N THR A 61 -15.55 -5.97 13.10
CA THR A 61 -16.63 -5.01 13.33
C THR A 61 -16.73 -4.55 14.78
N LYS A 62 -16.55 -5.46 15.74
CA LYS A 62 -16.58 -5.13 17.17
C LYS A 62 -15.48 -4.15 17.57
N GLU A 63 -14.29 -4.32 17.01
CA GLU A 63 -13.15 -3.41 17.24
C GLU A 63 -13.44 -2.03 16.65
N PHE A 64 -13.97 -2.00 15.44
CA PHE A 64 -14.35 -0.76 14.73
C PHE A 64 -15.42 0.02 15.50
N ASP A 65 -16.44 -0.65 15.98
CA ASP A 65 -17.53 -0.01 16.74
C ASP A 65 -17.04 0.59 18.06
N GLY A 66 -16.00 0.02 18.66
CA GLY A 66 -15.41 0.50 19.90
C GLY A 66 -14.55 1.75 19.78
N GLY A 67 -14.29 2.22 18.56
CA GLY A 67 -13.48 3.39 18.28
C GLY A 67 -12.57 3.18 17.07
N ARG A 68 -12.41 4.22 16.26
CA ARG A 68 -11.69 4.17 14.98
C ARG A 68 -11.03 5.51 14.67
N LEU A 69 -10.11 5.51 13.72
CA LEU A 69 -9.55 6.75 13.20
C LEU A 69 -10.66 7.56 12.50
N PRO A 70 -10.63 8.91 12.61
CA PRO A 70 -11.62 9.75 11.97
C PRO A 70 -11.70 9.51 10.46
N GLY A 71 -12.92 9.35 9.95
CA GLY A 71 -13.19 9.15 8.53
C GLY A 71 -12.75 7.81 7.96
N ALA A 72 -12.42 6.83 8.79
CA ALA A 72 -11.97 5.52 8.32
C ALA A 72 -13.06 4.76 7.56
N VAL A 73 -12.68 4.19 6.42
CA VAL A 73 -13.49 3.20 5.70
C VAL A 73 -13.25 1.85 6.35
N HIS A 74 -14.32 1.11 6.62
CA HIS A 74 -14.22 -0.17 7.30
C HIS A 74 -14.51 -1.34 6.36
N ILE A 75 -13.53 -2.21 6.20
CA ILE A 75 -13.69 -3.52 5.57
C ILE A 75 -12.87 -4.51 6.38
N PRO A 76 -13.50 -5.42 7.15
CA PRO A 76 -12.77 -6.42 7.92
C PRO A 76 -11.87 -7.28 7.03
N MET A 77 -10.72 -7.70 7.55
CA MET A 77 -9.76 -8.52 6.80
C MET A 77 -10.42 -9.78 6.21
N SER A 78 -11.35 -10.39 6.94
CA SER A 78 -12.09 -11.58 6.49
C SER A 78 -12.99 -11.32 5.27
N GLN A 79 -13.38 -10.08 5.02
CA GLN A 79 -14.27 -9.69 3.92
C GLN A 79 -13.53 -8.92 2.83
N LEU A 80 -12.27 -8.59 3.02
CA LEU A 80 -11.53 -7.70 2.12
C LEU A 80 -11.47 -8.23 0.69
N LYS A 81 -11.21 -9.51 0.51
CA LYS A 81 -11.13 -10.16 -0.80
C LYS A 81 -12.43 -9.99 -1.60
N ASP A 82 -13.56 -10.19 -0.95
CA ASP A 82 -14.87 -10.15 -1.60
C ASP A 82 -15.39 -8.70 -1.80
N ARG A 83 -14.93 -7.78 -0.98
CA ARG A 83 -15.37 -6.38 -0.98
C ARG A 83 -14.35 -5.41 -1.57
N MET A 84 -13.30 -5.92 -2.18
CA MET A 84 -12.22 -5.08 -2.73
C MET A 84 -12.70 -4.12 -3.83
N GLY A 85 -13.74 -4.49 -4.57
CA GLY A 85 -14.37 -3.62 -5.57
C GLY A 85 -14.90 -2.30 -5.01
N GLU A 86 -15.28 -2.26 -3.72
CA GLU A 86 -15.70 -1.02 -3.06
C GLU A 86 -14.59 0.02 -2.96
N LEU A 87 -13.33 -0.40 -3.08
CA LEU A 87 -12.15 0.45 -2.99
C LEU A 87 -11.63 0.92 -4.35
N ASP A 88 -12.19 0.46 -5.45
CA ASP A 88 -11.71 0.79 -6.81
C ASP A 88 -11.67 2.30 -7.07
N LYS A 89 -12.61 3.04 -6.52
CA LYS A 89 -12.67 4.50 -6.61
C LYS A 89 -11.49 5.21 -5.95
N TYR A 90 -10.72 4.51 -5.12
CA TYR A 90 -9.58 5.06 -4.39
C TYR A 90 -8.21 4.64 -4.96
N LYS A 91 -8.17 3.93 -6.10
CA LYS A 91 -6.92 3.41 -6.66
C LYS A 91 -5.86 4.48 -6.96
N GLU A 92 -6.29 5.68 -7.32
CA GLU A 92 -5.40 6.80 -7.62
C GLU A 92 -5.01 7.62 -6.39
N ARG A 93 -5.62 7.35 -5.24
CA ARG A 93 -5.37 8.05 -3.98
C ARG A 93 -4.45 7.20 -3.08
N PRO A 94 -3.67 7.84 -2.20
CA PRO A 94 -2.98 7.09 -1.16
C PRO A 94 -3.99 6.34 -0.27
N VAL A 95 -3.73 5.06 -0.03
CA VAL A 95 -4.54 4.24 0.88
C VAL A 95 -3.66 3.83 2.06
N ILE A 96 -4.12 4.17 3.26
CA ILE A 96 -3.41 3.88 4.50
C ILE A 96 -4.20 2.79 5.22
N THR A 97 -3.62 1.60 5.32
CA THR A 97 -4.23 0.50 6.06
C THR A 97 -3.80 0.56 7.52
N TYR A 98 -4.70 0.21 8.42
CA TYR A 98 -4.36 0.02 9.83
C TYR A 98 -5.21 -1.08 10.46
N CYS A 99 -4.69 -1.64 11.53
CA CYS A 99 -5.40 -2.57 12.41
C CYS A 99 -5.08 -2.21 13.87
N ALA A 100 -5.27 -3.13 14.79
CA ALA A 100 -5.01 -2.84 16.20
C ALA A 100 -3.53 -2.53 16.47
N ARG A 101 -2.60 -3.32 15.88
CA ARG A 101 -1.14 -3.24 16.13
C ARG A 101 -0.27 -3.25 14.88
N GLY A 102 -0.83 -3.29 13.68
CA GLY A 102 -0.10 -3.20 12.42
C GLY A 102 0.18 -4.52 11.70
N LEU A 103 -0.24 -5.67 12.20
CA LEU A 103 0.03 -6.98 11.60
C LEU A 103 -0.97 -7.36 10.49
N ARG A 104 -2.26 -7.31 10.79
CA ARG A 104 -3.32 -7.61 9.82
C ARG A 104 -3.32 -6.64 8.64
N SER A 105 -3.04 -5.38 8.90
CA SER A 105 -3.01 -4.34 7.89
C SER A 105 -1.90 -4.53 6.85
N ARG A 106 -0.79 -5.16 7.19
CA ARG A 106 0.26 -5.51 6.22
C ARG A 106 -0.26 -6.52 5.19
N SER A 107 -0.98 -7.54 5.65
CA SER A 107 -1.60 -8.52 4.75
C SER A 107 -2.63 -7.86 3.84
N ALA A 108 -3.42 -6.94 4.38
CA ALA A 108 -4.36 -6.15 3.60
C ALA A 108 -3.65 -5.34 2.51
N GLY A 109 -2.56 -4.67 2.85
CA GLY A 109 -1.74 -3.92 1.91
C GLY A 109 -1.18 -4.77 0.78
N THR A 110 -0.74 -5.98 1.08
CA THR A 110 -0.28 -6.95 0.07
C THR A 110 -1.39 -7.32 -0.91
N MET A 111 -2.59 -7.56 -0.40
CA MET A 111 -3.77 -7.86 -1.24
C MET A 111 -4.13 -6.67 -2.14
N LEU A 112 -4.12 -5.47 -1.60
CA LEU A 112 -4.41 -4.24 -2.35
C LEU A 112 -3.35 -3.98 -3.43
N GLY A 113 -2.07 -4.20 -3.12
CA GLY A 113 -0.99 -4.07 -4.08
C GLY A 113 -1.17 -4.99 -5.29
N ARG A 114 -1.59 -6.23 -5.06
CA ARG A 114 -1.90 -7.18 -6.13
C ARG A 114 -3.13 -6.77 -6.96
N ALA A 115 -4.04 -6.02 -6.36
CA ALA A 115 -5.22 -5.52 -7.03
C ALA A 115 -4.99 -4.21 -7.81
N GLY A 116 -3.77 -3.67 -7.83
CA GLY A 116 -3.40 -2.50 -8.62
C GLY A 116 -3.35 -1.17 -7.87
N PHE A 117 -3.41 -1.18 -6.54
CA PHE A 117 -3.21 0.02 -5.74
C PHE A 117 -1.73 0.37 -5.67
N ALA A 118 -1.34 1.54 -6.16
CA ALA A 118 0.07 1.93 -6.28
C ALA A 118 0.62 2.64 -5.04
N LYS A 119 -0.23 3.39 -4.33
CA LYS A 119 0.17 4.22 -3.20
C LYS A 119 -0.38 3.62 -1.90
N LEU A 120 0.35 2.66 -1.35
CA LEU A 120 -0.06 1.94 -0.14
C LEU A 120 0.84 2.27 1.04
N PHE A 121 0.21 2.51 2.18
CA PHE A 121 0.87 2.81 3.43
C PHE A 121 0.26 1.98 4.55
N ASN A 122 1.07 1.66 5.56
CA ASN A 122 0.63 1.00 6.77
C ASN A 122 0.93 1.89 7.97
N LEU A 123 -0.05 2.10 8.83
CA LEU A 123 0.18 2.82 10.08
C LEU A 123 0.93 1.90 11.05
N THR A 124 2.18 2.23 11.31
CA THR A 124 3.03 1.51 12.26
C THR A 124 2.42 1.53 13.66
N GLY A 125 2.26 0.37 14.26
CA GLY A 125 1.66 0.23 15.57
C GLY A 125 0.12 0.33 15.58
N GLY A 126 -0.49 0.62 14.45
CA GLY A 126 -1.94 0.63 14.27
C GLY A 126 -2.68 1.59 15.19
N LEU A 127 -3.88 1.20 15.61
CA LEU A 127 -4.72 2.01 16.49
C LEU A 127 -4.03 2.33 17.82
N LYS A 128 -3.22 1.40 18.33
CA LYS A 128 -2.48 1.62 19.57
C LYS A 128 -1.55 2.83 19.46
N ALA A 129 -0.79 2.94 18.37
CA ALA A 129 0.09 4.09 18.14
C ALA A 129 -0.69 5.41 18.04
N TRP A 130 -1.86 5.39 17.42
CA TRP A 130 -2.74 6.55 17.32
C TRP A 130 -3.22 7.02 18.71
N LYS A 131 -3.67 6.07 19.52
CA LYS A 131 -4.09 6.36 20.92
C LYS A 131 -2.93 6.87 21.77
N ASP A 132 -1.76 6.24 21.67
CA ASP A 132 -0.57 6.62 22.44
C ASP A 132 -0.10 8.03 22.08
N ALA A 133 -0.35 8.49 20.87
CA ALA A 133 -0.09 9.86 20.43
C ALA A 133 -1.15 10.87 20.92
N GLY A 134 -2.17 10.43 21.65
CA GLY A 134 -3.22 11.30 22.17
C GLY A 134 -4.18 11.85 21.13
N LEU A 135 -4.30 11.19 19.99
CA LEU A 135 -5.13 11.65 18.87
C LEU A 135 -6.57 11.17 19.01
N PRO A 136 -7.56 11.94 18.49
CA PRO A 136 -8.98 11.65 18.69
C PRO A 136 -9.44 10.41 17.93
N LEU A 137 -10.46 9.75 18.46
CA LEU A 137 -11.14 8.61 17.85
C LEU A 137 -12.59 8.94 17.56
N ASP A 138 -13.12 8.42 16.47
CA ASP A 138 -14.55 8.39 16.19
C ASP A 138 -15.16 7.14 16.81
N LYS A 139 -16.35 7.27 17.41
CA LYS A 139 -17.09 6.16 18.05
C LYS A 139 -18.49 5.95 17.48
N THR A 140 -18.90 6.79 16.59
CA THR A 140 -20.25 6.74 15.98
C THR A 140 -20.19 6.79 14.48
#